data_21f57dbaeebc3c2f924b86acc6cede97
#
_entry.id   21f57dbaeebc3c2f924b86acc6cede97
#
_cell.length_a   1.000
_cell.length_b   1.000
_cell.length_c   1.000
_cell.angle_alpha   90.00
_cell.angle_beta   90.00
_cell.angle_gamma   90.00
#
_symmetry.space_group_name_H-M   'P 1'
#
loop_
_entity.id
_entity.type
_entity.pdbx_description
1 polymer ?
#
loop_
_entity_poly.entity_id
_entity_poly.type
_entity_poly.pdbx_seq_one_letter_code
_entity_poly.pdbx_strand_id
1 'polypeptide(L)'
;VNPVFSVSPSLPDGLILNWKTGEITGTPTVASTNTTYTLTALALGATTTATFTVHVTGAPGDISYNDILGTNGVTINPAVPTITTNGTTGGVTTWAINASLPTGLNFVTSNGTIWGTPTQVISGAVFTIWANNSVGSKSTTINITINDVSVSSFTYASENITLSYYHTMTTTTPTTTGGSATSWAISPSLPSGLTFNTATGAISGTPETLQTTAVTYTIWANNTGGSFSYHINITINDHAPAPINYFGDNIT
;
A
#
# COMPACT_ATOMS: atom_id res chain seq x y z
N VAL A 1 -67.09 -9.73 27.36
CA VAL A 1 -66.60 -9.96 25.97
C VAL A 1 -65.13 -9.63 25.97
N ASN A 2 -64.27 -10.56 25.51
CA ASN A 2 -62.85 -10.32 25.42
C ASN A 2 -62.59 -9.34 24.27
N PRO A 3 -61.63 -8.40 24.35
CA PRO A 3 -61.26 -7.53 23.28
C PRO A 3 -60.68 -8.29 22.11
N VAL A 4 -60.82 -7.71 20.89
CA VAL A 4 -60.14 -8.13 19.67
C VAL A 4 -59.08 -7.09 19.34
N PHE A 5 -57.85 -7.56 19.09
CA PHE A 5 -56.70 -6.66 18.83
C PHE A 5 -56.38 -6.62 17.33
N SER A 6 -55.99 -5.44 16.90
CA SER A 6 -55.43 -5.18 15.56
C SER A 6 -54.28 -4.20 15.65
N VAL A 7 -53.36 -4.23 14.66
CA VAL A 7 -52.23 -3.34 14.57
C VAL A 7 -52.17 -2.67 13.21
N SER A 8 -51.83 -1.40 13.17
CA SER A 8 -51.61 -0.64 11.97
C SER A 8 -50.36 0.26 12.12
N PRO A 9 -49.51 0.35 11.08
CA PRO A 9 -49.48 -0.49 9.86
C PRO A 9 -49.21 -1.99 10.17
N SER A 10 -49.10 -2.83 9.12
CA SER A 10 -48.74 -4.26 9.30
C SER A 10 -47.37 -4.41 9.95
N LEU A 11 -47.23 -5.33 10.88
CA LEU A 11 -45.91 -5.62 11.53
C LEU A 11 -44.89 -6.07 10.48
N PRO A 12 -43.58 -5.88 10.80
CA PRO A 12 -42.50 -6.44 10.00
C PRO A 12 -42.65 -7.94 9.82
N ASP A 13 -42.21 -8.46 8.66
CA ASP A 13 -42.24 -9.90 8.37
C ASP A 13 -41.54 -10.69 9.49
N GLY A 14 -42.17 -11.78 9.90
CA GLY A 14 -41.73 -12.65 11.00
C GLY A 14 -42.28 -12.25 12.37
N LEU A 15 -42.94 -11.10 12.54
CA LEU A 15 -43.69 -10.73 13.74
C LEU A 15 -45.19 -11.00 13.53
N ILE A 16 -45.83 -11.52 14.56
CA ILE A 16 -47.26 -11.92 14.55
C ILE A 16 -47.96 -11.30 15.75
N LEU A 17 -49.12 -10.68 15.50
CA LEU A 17 -50.02 -10.22 16.55
C LEU A 17 -51.00 -11.35 16.89
N ASN A 18 -51.10 -11.73 18.16
CA ASN A 18 -52.21 -12.55 18.66
C ASN A 18 -53.44 -11.65 18.85
N TRP A 19 -54.40 -11.80 17.96
CA TRP A 19 -55.62 -10.98 17.94
C TRP A 19 -56.53 -11.17 19.14
N LYS A 20 -56.31 -12.23 19.96
CA LYS A 20 -57.10 -12.49 21.19
C LYS A 20 -56.44 -11.91 22.43
N THR A 21 -55.12 -11.83 22.49
CA THR A 21 -54.40 -11.40 23.69
C THR A 21 -53.70 -10.04 23.52
N GLY A 22 -53.51 -9.57 22.28
CA GLY A 22 -52.73 -8.37 21.98
C GLY A 22 -51.21 -8.57 22.00
N GLU A 23 -50.77 -9.83 22.26
CA GLU A 23 -49.35 -10.16 22.34
C GLU A 23 -48.71 -10.18 20.93
N ILE A 24 -47.53 -9.57 20.81
CA ILE A 24 -46.72 -9.63 19.59
C ILE A 24 -45.55 -10.58 19.83
N THR A 25 -45.46 -11.62 18.96
CA THR A 25 -44.43 -12.65 19.04
C THR A 25 -43.76 -12.85 17.68
N GLY A 26 -42.64 -13.60 17.66
CA GLY A 26 -41.94 -13.95 16.43
C GLY A 26 -40.54 -13.37 16.38
N THR A 27 -39.84 -13.63 15.25
CA THR A 27 -38.50 -13.13 14.97
C THR A 27 -38.57 -12.37 13.65
N PRO A 28 -38.29 -11.05 13.62
CA PRO A 28 -38.34 -10.29 12.39
C PRO A 28 -37.22 -10.76 11.44
N THR A 29 -37.55 -10.88 10.15
CA THR A 29 -36.67 -11.40 9.11
C THR A 29 -36.12 -10.30 8.19
N VAL A 30 -36.70 -9.12 8.21
CA VAL A 30 -36.32 -7.99 7.36
C VAL A 30 -36.03 -6.77 8.24
N ALA A 31 -34.88 -6.14 7.99
CA ALA A 31 -34.49 -4.91 8.70
C ALA A 31 -35.44 -3.75 8.32
N SER A 32 -35.80 -2.94 9.30
CA SER A 32 -36.72 -1.81 9.10
C SER A 32 -36.26 -0.59 9.90
N THR A 33 -36.62 0.60 9.39
CA THR A 33 -36.46 1.86 10.11
C THR A 33 -37.42 1.92 11.31
N ASN A 34 -37.21 2.87 12.22
CA ASN A 34 -38.17 3.16 13.29
C ASN A 34 -39.55 3.44 12.70
N THR A 35 -40.47 2.51 12.93
CA THR A 35 -41.86 2.61 12.47
C THR A 35 -42.76 2.60 13.71
N THR A 36 -43.65 3.57 13.78
CA THR A 36 -44.67 3.65 14.86
C THR A 36 -45.88 2.84 14.46
N TYR A 37 -46.32 1.98 15.35
CA TYR A 37 -47.49 1.11 15.22
C TYR A 37 -48.54 1.52 16.21
N THR A 38 -49.81 1.46 15.77
CA THR A 38 -50.96 1.66 16.64
C THR A 38 -51.63 0.30 16.88
N LEU A 39 -51.62 -0.15 18.12
CA LEU A 39 -52.39 -1.32 18.57
C LEU A 39 -53.74 -0.83 18.98
N THR A 40 -54.79 -1.41 18.42
CA THR A 40 -56.20 -1.11 18.72
C THR A 40 -56.84 -2.30 19.38
N ALA A 41 -57.50 -2.08 20.51
CA ALA A 41 -58.36 -3.09 21.17
C ALA A 41 -59.81 -2.68 21.00
N LEU A 42 -60.66 -3.56 20.46
CA LEU A 42 -62.09 -3.37 20.26
C LEU A 42 -62.87 -4.29 21.19
N ALA A 43 -63.76 -3.74 22.03
CA ALA A 43 -64.65 -4.48 22.88
C ALA A 43 -66.02 -3.75 23.02
N LEU A 44 -67.12 -4.49 22.86
CA LEU A 44 -68.49 -3.92 22.97
C LEU A 44 -68.76 -2.65 22.18
N GLY A 45 -68.13 -2.53 21.02
CA GLY A 45 -68.26 -1.32 20.15
C GLY A 45 -67.39 -0.12 20.54
N ALA A 46 -66.65 -0.21 21.64
CA ALA A 46 -65.69 0.82 22.06
C ALA A 46 -64.23 0.41 21.69
N THR A 47 -63.44 1.37 21.28
CA THR A 47 -62.05 1.16 20.95
C THR A 47 -61.08 1.91 21.89
N THR A 48 -59.95 1.32 22.19
CA THR A 48 -58.81 1.99 22.83
C THR A 48 -57.56 1.69 22.07
N THR A 49 -56.60 2.60 22.06
CA THR A 49 -55.38 2.50 21.26
C THR A 49 -54.15 2.72 22.13
N ALA A 50 -53.08 2.06 21.75
CA ALA A 50 -51.73 2.34 22.27
C ALA A 50 -50.75 2.36 21.10
N THR A 51 -49.73 3.19 21.21
CA THR A 51 -48.68 3.25 20.17
C THR A 51 -47.38 2.70 20.70
N PHE A 52 -46.62 2.03 19.84
CA PHE A 52 -45.27 1.54 20.10
C PHE A 52 -44.42 1.67 18.83
N THR A 53 -43.11 1.68 18.98
CA THR A 53 -42.17 1.72 17.86
C THR A 53 -41.40 0.42 17.76
N VAL A 54 -41.18 -0.03 16.52
CA VAL A 54 -40.31 -1.17 16.22
C VAL A 54 -39.20 -0.68 15.29
N HIS A 55 -37.97 -1.06 15.63
CA HIS A 55 -36.81 -0.93 14.79
C HIS A 55 -36.14 -2.30 14.68
N VAL A 56 -35.95 -2.79 13.46
CA VAL A 56 -35.25 -4.05 13.22
C VAL A 56 -33.87 -3.75 12.67
N THR A 57 -32.85 -3.95 13.50
CA THR A 57 -31.46 -3.71 13.14
C THR A 57 -31.00 -4.73 12.09
N GLY A 58 -30.36 -4.27 11.02
CA GLY A 58 -29.76 -5.10 9.98
C GLY A 58 -28.26 -5.37 10.19
N ALA A 59 -27.66 -6.03 9.21
CA ALA A 59 -26.20 -6.13 9.10
C ALA A 59 -25.54 -4.75 8.99
N PRO A 60 -24.22 -4.63 9.17
CA PRO A 60 -23.49 -3.39 8.93
C PRO A 60 -23.73 -2.85 7.51
N GLY A 61 -23.59 -1.53 7.34
CA GLY A 61 -23.58 -0.89 6.03
C GLY A 61 -22.35 -1.27 5.21
N ASP A 62 -22.37 -0.90 3.92
CA ASP A 62 -21.22 -1.14 3.05
C ASP A 62 -20.02 -0.33 3.55
N ILE A 63 -18.85 -0.96 3.50
CA ILE A 63 -17.60 -0.41 3.98
C ILE A 63 -16.63 -0.18 2.82
N SER A 64 -15.80 0.84 2.95
CA SER A 64 -14.73 1.12 2.00
C SER A 64 -13.49 1.68 2.69
N TYR A 65 -12.33 1.47 2.06
CA TYR A 65 -11.05 2.06 2.42
C TYR A 65 -10.41 2.69 1.20
N ASN A 66 -9.58 3.69 1.44
CA ASN A 66 -8.60 4.10 0.44
C ASN A 66 -7.38 3.17 0.54
N ASP A 67 -6.80 2.82 -0.60
CA ASP A 67 -5.56 2.05 -0.65
C ASP A 67 -4.42 2.77 0.08
N ILE A 68 -3.52 2.01 0.69
CA ILE A 68 -2.36 2.53 1.37
C ILE A 68 -1.16 2.50 0.42
N LEU A 69 -0.62 3.68 0.13
CA LEU A 69 0.68 3.86 -0.48
C LEU A 69 1.61 4.48 0.56
N GLY A 70 2.52 3.68 1.10
CA GLY A 70 3.45 4.09 2.15
C GLY A 70 4.91 3.99 1.73
N THR A 71 5.77 4.50 2.60
CA THR A 71 7.23 4.41 2.46
C THR A 71 7.81 3.69 3.67
N ASN A 72 8.74 2.79 3.44
CA ASN A 72 9.45 2.05 4.48
C ASN A 72 10.08 3.00 5.51
N GLY A 73 9.85 2.76 6.80
CA GLY A 73 10.32 3.61 7.90
C GLY A 73 9.57 4.94 8.09
N VAL A 74 8.53 5.23 7.30
CA VAL A 74 7.71 6.45 7.43
C VAL A 74 6.32 6.09 7.94
N THR A 75 5.87 6.76 9.00
CA THR A 75 4.53 6.55 9.56
C THR A 75 3.46 6.92 8.54
N ILE A 76 2.51 6.02 8.31
CA ILE A 76 1.38 6.26 7.41
C ILE A 76 0.32 7.15 8.10
N ASN A 77 -0.43 7.91 7.31
CA ASN A 77 -1.70 8.45 7.78
C ASN A 77 -2.65 7.28 8.09
N PRO A 78 -3.34 7.30 9.24
CA PRO A 78 -4.27 6.22 9.56
C PRO A 78 -5.34 6.03 8.47
N ALA A 79 -5.45 4.81 7.97
CA ALA A 79 -6.52 4.43 7.06
C ALA A 79 -7.76 4.06 7.89
N VAL A 80 -8.75 4.93 7.88
CA VAL A 80 -10.01 4.78 8.61
C VAL A 80 -11.10 4.33 7.62
N PRO A 81 -11.89 3.31 7.95
CA PRO A 81 -12.98 2.88 7.08
C PRO A 81 -14.08 3.94 6.98
N THR A 82 -14.67 4.02 5.80
CA THR A 82 -15.95 4.72 5.60
C THR A 82 -17.07 3.68 5.60
N ILE A 83 -18.15 3.97 6.32
CA ILE A 83 -19.33 3.11 6.40
C ILE A 83 -20.50 3.86 5.78
N THR A 84 -21.11 3.29 4.75
CA THR A 84 -22.34 3.82 4.17
C THR A 84 -23.52 3.23 4.94
N THR A 85 -24.27 4.08 5.63
CA THR A 85 -25.45 3.68 6.41
C THR A 85 -26.73 4.11 5.71
N ASN A 86 -27.77 3.31 5.88
CA ASN A 86 -29.16 3.69 5.60
C ASN A 86 -29.98 3.43 6.87
N GLY A 87 -31.24 3.80 6.90
CA GLY A 87 -32.07 3.67 8.09
C GLY A 87 -32.28 2.24 8.59
N THR A 88 -31.81 1.22 7.88
CA THR A 88 -31.95 -0.21 8.22
C THR A 88 -30.63 -0.88 8.57
N THR A 89 -29.47 -0.24 8.36
CA THR A 89 -28.17 -0.81 8.69
C THR A 89 -27.93 -0.79 10.19
N GLY A 90 -27.30 -1.84 10.72
CA GLY A 90 -26.83 -1.91 12.09
C GLY A 90 -25.43 -1.31 12.26
N GLY A 91 -25.12 -0.91 13.49
CA GLY A 91 -23.76 -0.49 13.85
C GLY A 91 -22.76 -1.66 13.75
N VAL A 92 -21.50 -1.33 13.53
CA VAL A 92 -20.41 -2.32 13.58
C VAL A 92 -19.99 -2.54 15.03
N THR A 93 -19.89 -3.79 15.45
CA THR A 93 -19.43 -4.15 16.79
C THR A 93 -17.98 -4.61 16.82
N THR A 94 -17.52 -5.26 15.73
CA THR A 94 -16.15 -5.77 15.61
C THR A 94 -15.67 -5.71 14.19
N TRP A 95 -14.35 -5.62 14.03
CA TRP A 95 -13.68 -5.66 12.75
C TRP A 95 -12.71 -6.84 12.69
N ALA A 96 -12.53 -7.42 11.53
CA ALA A 96 -11.59 -8.52 11.27
C ALA A 96 -10.84 -8.30 9.97
N ILE A 97 -9.66 -8.89 9.85
CA ILE A 97 -8.83 -8.89 8.65
C ILE A 97 -8.33 -10.31 8.37
N ASN A 98 -8.18 -10.67 7.10
CA ASN A 98 -7.88 -12.05 6.67
C ASN A 98 -6.46 -12.52 6.96
N ALA A 99 -5.50 -11.61 7.13
CA ALA A 99 -4.10 -11.94 7.32
C ALA A 99 -3.38 -10.89 8.15
N SER A 100 -2.20 -11.23 8.65
CA SER A 100 -1.32 -10.27 9.32
C SER A 100 -0.88 -9.17 8.34
N LEU A 101 -0.94 -7.93 8.80
CA LEU A 101 -0.44 -6.79 8.05
C LEU A 101 1.10 -6.84 7.92
N PRO A 102 1.68 -6.11 6.96
CA PRO A 102 3.11 -5.90 6.88
C PRO A 102 3.70 -5.42 8.20
N THR A 103 4.93 -5.86 8.50
CA THR A 103 5.61 -5.51 9.76
C THR A 103 5.63 -4.00 9.98
N GLY A 104 5.22 -3.58 11.19
CA GLY A 104 5.12 -2.18 11.59
C GLY A 104 3.74 -1.55 11.36
N LEU A 105 2.83 -2.23 10.66
CA LEU A 105 1.42 -1.81 10.57
C LEU A 105 0.56 -2.58 11.57
N ASN A 106 -0.46 -1.92 12.08
CA ASN A 106 -1.40 -2.43 13.08
C ASN A 106 -2.84 -2.27 12.59
N PHE A 107 -3.70 -3.21 12.98
CA PHE A 107 -5.13 -3.18 12.74
C PHE A 107 -5.91 -3.08 14.05
N VAL A 108 -6.82 -2.13 14.14
CA VAL A 108 -7.65 -1.92 15.36
C VAL A 108 -8.99 -2.62 15.17
N THR A 109 -9.20 -3.71 15.90
CA THR A 109 -10.41 -4.55 15.78
C THR A 109 -11.69 -3.88 16.32
N SER A 110 -11.59 -2.77 17.05
CA SER A 110 -12.75 -2.03 17.54
C SER A 110 -13.31 -1.00 16.55
N ASN A 111 -12.48 -0.48 15.62
CA ASN A 111 -12.92 0.56 14.70
C ASN A 111 -12.43 0.38 13.25
N GLY A 112 -11.67 -0.70 12.96
CA GLY A 112 -11.15 -1.00 11.61
C GLY A 112 -9.96 -0.16 11.17
N THR A 113 -9.41 0.73 11.99
CA THR A 113 -8.30 1.60 11.59
C THR A 113 -7.02 0.81 11.37
N ILE A 114 -6.31 1.10 10.28
CA ILE A 114 -4.94 0.65 10.01
C ILE A 114 -4.00 1.83 10.23
N TRP A 115 -2.94 1.63 11.03
CA TRP A 115 -1.96 2.66 11.38
C TRP A 115 -0.59 2.05 11.65
N GLY A 116 0.45 2.88 11.68
CA GLY A 116 1.78 2.46 12.09
C GLY A 116 2.88 2.97 11.16
N THR A 117 4.09 2.44 11.39
CA THR A 117 5.28 2.72 10.60
C THR A 117 5.76 1.42 9.97
N PRO A 118 5.51 1.17 8.68
CA PRO A 118 5.92 -0.08 8.04
C PRO A 118 7.44 -0.17 7.97
N THR A 119 7.97 -1.37 8.24
CA THR A 119 9.40 -1.68 8.17
C THR A 119 9.71 -2.75 7.12
N GLN A 120 8.76 -3.08 6.29
CA GLN A 120 8.87 -4.06 5.22
C GLN A 120 8.32 -3.47 3.91
N VAL A 121 9.12 -3.55 2.85
CA VAL A 121 8.69 -3.22 1.47
C VAL A 121 7.73 -4.29 0.97
N ILE A 122 6.62 -3.87 0.38
CA ILE A 122 5.60 -4.76 -0.17
C ILE A 122 4.98 -4.16 -1.43
N SER A 123 4.83 -4.99 -2.46
CA SER A 123 4.30 -4.57 -3.76
C SER A 123 2.86 -5.05 -3.91
N GLY A 124 1.89 -4.18 -3.56
CA GLY A 124 0.49 -4.40 -3.91
C GLY A 124 -0.16 -5.62 -3.25
N ALA A 125 -0.08 -5.77 -1.92
CA ALA A 125 -0.78 -6.84 -1.23
C ALA A 125 -2.23 -6.48 -0.92
N VAL A 126 -3.16 -7.39 -1.23
CA VAL A 126 -4.60 -7.20 -1.03
C VAL A 126 -5.04 -7.89 0.25
N PHE A 127 -5.70 -7.14 1.12
CA PHE A 127 -6.28 -7.62 2.37
C PHE A 127 -7.80 -7.48 2.32
N THR A 128 -8.51 -8.49 2.84
CA THR A 128 -9.96 -8.44 3.02
C THR A 128 -10.28 -8.08 4.46
N ILE A 129 -11.14 -7.10 4.64
CA ILE A 129 -11.58 -6.61 5.94
C ILE A 129 -13.08 -6.79 6.07
N TRP A 130 -13.52 -7.22 7.26
CA TRP A 130 -14.93 -7.42 7.60
C TRP A 130 -15.33 -6.48 8.73
N ALA A 131 -16.50 -5.87 8.57
CA ALA A 131 -17.26 -5.20 9.62
C ALA A 131 -18.40 -6.12 10.05
N ASN A 132 -18.49 -6.43 11.34
CA ASN A 132 -19.41 -7.43 11.86
C ASN A 132 -20.33 -6.85 12.94
N ASN A 133 -21.54 -7.39 13.02
CA ASN A 133 -22.42 -7.27 14.19
C ASN A 133 -23.14 -8.60 14.39
N SER A 134 -24.09 -8.68 15.35
CA SER A 134 -24.84 -9.89 15.66
C SER A 134 -25.77 -10.37 14.53
N VAL A 135 -26.05 -9.54 13.55
CA VAL A 135 -26.96 -9.82 12.44
C VAL A 135 -26.21 -10.34 11.21
N GLY A 136 -24.99 -9.86 10.99
CA GLY A 136 -24.21 -10.25 9.82
C GLY A 136 -22.91 -9.47 9.64
N SER A 137 -22.33 -9.62 8.47
CA SER A 137 -21.04 -9.03 8.09
C SER A 137 -21.12 -8.34 6.76
N LYS A 138 -20.27 -7.31 6.59
CA LYS A 138 -19.93 -6.69 5.30
C LYS A 138 -18.42 -6.74 5.13
N SER A 139 -17.94 -6.91 3.91
CA SER A 139 -16.52 -6.97 3.61
C SER A 139 -16.14 -6.01 2.49
N THR A 140 -14.88 -5.62 2.50
CA THR A 140 -14.21 -4.88 1.43
C THR A 140 -12.76 -5.31 1.33
N THR A 141 -12.08 -4.90 0.29
CA THR A 141 -10.65 -5.10 0.12
C THR A 141 -9.90 -3.78 0.22
N ILE A 142 -8.66 -3.84 0.68
CA ILE A 142 -7.69 -2.74 0.66
C ILE A 142 -6.40 -3.25 0.04
N ASN A 143 -5.79 -2.44 -0.84
CA ASN A 143 -4.47 -2.71 -1.37
C ASN A 143 -3.43 -1.92 -0.58
N ILE A 144 -2.34 -2.58 -0.16
CA ILE A 144 -1.24 -1.96 0.59
C ILE A 144 0.05 -2.11 -0.22
N THR A 145 0.65 -0.98 -0.55
CA THR A 145 1.96 -0.89 -1.20
C THR A 145 2.89 -0.07 -0.30
N ILE A 146 4.05 -0.63 0.03
CA ILE A 146 5.10 0.05 0.80
C ILE A 146 6.36 0.04 -0.04
N ASN A 147 6.79 1.20 -0.47
CA ASN A 147 8.00 1.40 -1.25
C ASN A 147 9.22 1.64 -0.37
N ASP A 148 10.42 1.47 -0.92
CA ASP A 148 11.65 1.95 -0.29
C ASP A 148 11.65 3.47 -0.10
N VAL A 149 12.52 3.97 0.77
CA VAL A 149 12.94 5.37 0.72
C VAL A 149 13.67 5.59 -0.60
N SER A 150 13.31 6.59 -1.38
CA SER A 150 13.96 6.87 -2.66
C SER A 150 15.44 7.21 -2.48
N VAL A 151 16.27 6.82 -3.45
CA VAL A 151 17.64 7.32 -3.56
C VAL A 151 17.58 8.82 -3.80
N SER A 152 18.14 9.63 -2.90
CA SER A 152 18.09 11.09 -3.01
C SER A 152 19.27 11.67 -3.79
N SER A 153 20.43 11.02 -3.70
CA SER A 153 21.60 11.30 -4.54
C SER A 153 22.62 10.17 -4.49
N PHE A 154 23.56 10.18 -5.42
CA PHE A 154 24.80 9.42 -5.34
C PHE A 154 25.93 10.13 -6.07
N THR A 155 27.16 9.81 -5.73
CA THR A 155 28.37 10.34 -6.38
C THR A 155 29.40 9.22 -6.52
N TYR A 156 30.27 9.35 -7.52
CA TYR A 156 31.53 8.62 -7.60
C TYR A 156 32.66 9.46 -7.00
N ALA A 157 33.80 8.82 -6.73
CA ALA A 157 34.98 9.54 -6.22
C ALA A 157 35.43 10.69 -7.13
N SER A 158 35.16 10.61 -8.44
CA SER A 158 35.37 11.68 -9.41
C SER A 158 34.27 11.67 -10.46
N GLU A 159 33.81 12.84 -10.85
CA GLU A 159 32.90 13.01 -11.99
C GLU A 159 33.63 12.83 -13.32
N ASN A 160 34.94 13.21 -13.36
CA ASN A 160 35.78 13.05 -14.55
C ASN A 160 36.80 11.94 -14.31
N ILE A 161 36.64 10.84 -15.06
CA ILE A 161 37.48 9.64 -14.97
C ILE A 161 38.38 9.63 -16.19
N THR A 162 39.69 9.76 -15.95
CA THR A 162 40.72 9.62 -16.98
C THR A 162 41.44 8.29 -16.83
N LEU A 163 41.38 7.47 -17.86
CA LEU A 163 41.97 6.14 -17.93
C LEU A 163 43.10 6.08 -18.96
N SER A 164 43.97 5.10 -18.79
CA SER A 164 45.02 4.76 -19.77
C SER A 164 44.63 3.50 -20.53
N TYR A 165 44.80 3.54 -21.86
CA TYR A 165 44.55 2.44 -22.75
C TYR A 165 45.36 1.19 -22.34
N TYR A 166 44.76 0.00 -22.32
CA TYR A 166 45.32 -1.26 -21.84
C TYR A 166 45.84 -1.29 -20.40
N HIS A 167 45.48 -0.30 -19.56
CA HIS A 167 45.78 -0.33 -18.12
C HIS A 167 44.51 -0.56 -17.31
N THR A 168 44.57 -1.57 -16.43
CA THR A 168 43.45 -1.89 -15.53
C THR A 168 43.15 -0.70 -14.62
N MET A 169 41.90 -0.23 -14.61
CA MET A 169 41.46 0.83 -13.72
C MET A 169 41.25 0.31 -12.28
N THR A 170 41.44 1.20 -11.31
CA THR A 170 40.93 0.94 -9.96
C THR A 170 39.41 0.95 -10.00
N THR A 171 38.77 -0.11 -9.50
CA THR A 171 37.31 -0.19 -9.41
C THR A 171 36.76 1.01 -8.66
N THR A 172 35.83 1.73 -9.27
CA THR A 172 35.11 2.82 -8.61
C THR A 172 33.68 2.43 -8.32
N THR A 173 33.20 2.74 -7.12
CA THR A 173 31.84 2.46 -6.67
C THR A 173 31.15 3.74 -6.25
N PRO A 174 29.84 3.85 -6.50
CA PRO A 174 29.08 5.03 -6.05
C PRO A 174 28.82 4.98 -4.54
N THR A 175 28.70 6.16 -3.95
CA THR A 175 28.21 6.36 -2.58
C THR A 175 26.83 7.00 -2.66
N THR A 176 25.80 6.34 -2.10
CA THR A 176 24.40 6.79 -2.12
C THR A 176 24.04 7.55 -0.86
N THR A 177 23.06 8.45 -0.96
CA THR A 177 22.35 9.09 0.16
C THR A 177 20.85 8.89 0.01
N GLY A 178 20.10 8.91 1.13
CA GLY A 178 18.69 8.54 1.16
C GLY A 178 18.53 7.03 1.24
N GLY A 179 17.65 6.47 0.41
CA GLY A 179 17.45 5.02 0.33
C GLY A 179 18.56 4.31 -0.43
N SER A 180 18.71 3.01 -0.19
CA SER A 180 19.64 2.16 -0.92
C SER A 180 19.13 1.86 -2.33
N ALA A 181 20.02 1.92 -3.33
CA ALA A 181 19.70 1.45 -4.66
C ALA A 181 19.63 -0.08 -4.69
N THR A 182 18.62 -0.62 -5.36
CA THR A 182 18.44 -2.06 -5.59
C THR A 182 18.90 -2.48 -6.98
N SER A 183 19.00 -1.53 -7.91
CA SER A 183 19.52 -1.75 -9.26
C SER A 183 20.12 -0.48 -9.85
N TRP A 184 21.03 -0.68 -10.81
CA TRP A 184 21.74 0.39 -11.49
C TRP A 184 21.66 0.23 -13.00
N ALA A 185 21.69 1.34 -13.71
CA ALA A 185 21.75 1.38 -15.16
C ALA A 185 22.75 2.45 -15.64
N ILE A 186 23.27 2.29 -16.84
CA ILE A 186 24.17 3.25 -17.47
C ILE A 186 23.82 3.43 -18.95
N SER A 187 23.93 4.63 -19.45
CA SER A 187 23.79 4.95 -20.87
C SER A 187 24.73 6.12 -21.26
N PRO A 188 25.39 6.03 -22.43
CA PRO A 188 25.52 4.86 -23.31
C PRO A 188 26.28 3.70 -22.63
N SER A 189 26.40 2.57 -23.34
CA SER A 189 27.25 1.45 -22.88
C SER A 189 28.71 1.87 -22.80
N LEU A 190 29.45 1.34 -21.81
CA LEU A 190 30.88 1.59 -21.66
C LEU A 190 31.68 1.07 -22.84
N PRO A 191 32.87 1.66 -23.13
CA PRO A 191 33.81 1.14 -24.10
C PRO A 191 34.25 -0.28 -23.82
N SER A 192 34.67 -1.01 -24.89
CA SER A 192 35.21 -2.36 -24.74
C SER A 192 36.30 -2.45 -23.66
N GLY A 193 36.27 -3.53 -22.90
CA GLY A 193 37.19 -3.78 -21.79
C GLY A 193 36.73 -3.18 -20.45
N LEU A 194 35.79 -2.23 -20.43
CA LEU A 194 35.17 -1.74 -19.21
C LEU A 194 33.84 -2.45 -18.95
N THR A 195 33.52 -2.65 -17.69
CA THR A 195 32.29 -3.29 -17.22
C THR A 195 31.58 -2.40 -16.21
N PHE A 196 30.22 -2.42 -16.29
CA PHE A 196 29.34 -1.80 -15.31
C PHE A 196 28.56 -2.87 -14.58
N ASN A 197 28.64 -2.87 -13.26
CA ASN A 197 27.90 -3.82 -12.42
C ASN A 197 26.50 -3.25 -12.11
N THR A 198 25.46 -3.84 -12.68
CA THR A 198 24.06 -3.39 -12.51
C THR A 198 23.48 -3.64 -11.12
N ALA A 199 24.14 -4.42 -10.27
CA ALA A 199 23.72 -4.62 -8.88
C ALA A 199 24.35 -3.61 -7.92
N THR A 200 25.55 -3.10 -8.22
CA THR A 200 26.34 -2.26 -7.30
C THR A 200 26.65 -0.86 -7.85
N GLY A 201 26.46 -0.64 -9.13
CA GLY A 201 26.89 0.58 -9.83
C GLY A 201 28.41 0.67 -10.04
N ALA A 202 29.17 -0.36 -9.71
CA ALA A 202 30.64 -0.35 -9.85
C ALA A 202 31.06 -0.32 -11.31
N ILE A 203 32.11 0.47 -11.60
CA ILE A 203 32.80 0.51 -12.90
C ILE A 203 34.20 -0.08 -12.69
N SER A 204 34.59 -1.01 -13.54
CA SER A 204 35.88 -1.70 -13.50
C SER A 204 36.29 -2.18 -14.87
N GLY A 205 37.52 -2.68 -14.98
CA GLY A 205 38.03 -3.33 -16.19
C GLY A 205 39.30 -2.68 -16.72
N THR A 206 39.69 -3.09 -17.95
CA THR A 206 40.84 -2.62 -18.67
C THR A 206 40.37 -2.11 -20.02
N PRO A 207 40.39 -0.79 -20.30
CA PRO A 207 39.85 -0.25 -21.53
C PRO A 207 40.66 -0.72 -22.73
N GLU A 208 39.96 -1.22 -23.77
CA GLU A 208 40.53 -1.74 -25.02
C GLU A 208 40.21 -0.85 -26.22
N THR A 209 39.64 0.32 -25.99
CA THR A 209 39.30 1.29 -27.03
C THR A 209 39.68 2.69 -26.55
N LEU A 210 40.42 3.43 -27.42
CA LEU A 210 40.75 4.82 -27.14
C LEU A 210 39.50 5.71 -27.19
N GLN A 211 39.40 6.64 -26.26
CA GLN A 211 38.34 7.65 -26.18
C GLN A 211 38.96 8.96 -25.71
N THR A 212 39.73 9.62 -26.61
CA THR A 212 40.52 10.81 -26.27
C THR A 212 39.67 12.06 -26.02
N THR A 213 38.42 12.05 -26.46
CA THR A 213 37.43 13.07 -26.12
C THR A 213 36.54 12.53 -25.02
N ALA A 214 36.27 13.34 -23.99
CA ALA A 214 35.40 12.96 -22.90
C ALA A 214 33.98 12.63 -23.40
N VAL A 215 33.48 11.45 -23.03
CA VAL A 215 32.10 11.04 -23.29
C VAL A 215 31.36 11.05 -21.97
N THR A 216 30.18 11.64 -21.97
CA THR A 216 29.31 11.72 -20.78
C THR A 216 28.45 10.45 -20.71
N TYR A 217 28.44 9.81 -19.56
CA TYR A 217 27.62 8.65 -19.22
C TYR A 217 26.62 9.05 -18.16
N THR A 218 25.36 8.75 -18.41
CA THR A 218 24.29 8.91 -17.40
C THR A 218 24.12 7.59 -16.66
N ILE A 219 24.17 7.66 -15.35
CA ILE A 219 23.97 6.50 -14.47
C ILE A 219 22.71 6.72 -13.66
N TRP A 220 21.90 5.69 -13.50
CA TRP A 220 20.69 5.68 -12.68
C TRP A 220 20.84 4.71 -11.53
N ALA A 221 20.49 5.17 -10.34
CA ALA A 221 20.31 4.37 -9.14
C ALA A 221 18.82 4.22 -8.89
N ASN A 222 18.30 3.00 -8.83
CA ASN A 222 16.88 2.71 -8.77
C ASN A 222 16.54 1.87 -7.54
N ASN A 223 15.36 2.14 -6.96
CA ASN A 223 14.66 1.27 -6.03
C ASN A 223 13.13 1.45 -6.20
N THR A 224 12.31 0.78 -5.40
CA THR A 224 10.84 0.91 -5.48
C THR A 224 10.32 2.29 -5.10
N GLY A 225 11.11 3.09 -4.37
CA GLY A 225 10.79 4.47 -4.01
C GLY A 225 11.09 5.48 -5.12
N GLY A 226 11.86 5.11 -6.14
CA GLY A 226 12.17 6.00 -7.25
C GLY A 226 13.54 5.76 -7.88
N SER A 227 13.93 6.71 -8.72
CA SER A 227 15.20 6.70 -9.48
C SER A 227 15.90 8.05 -9.33
N PHE A 228 17.21 8.02 -9.19
CA PHE A 228 18.06 9.21 -9.25
C PHE A 228 19.13 9.01 -10.33
N SER A 229 19.46 10.07 -11.09
CA SER A 229 20.48 10.03 -12.13
C SER A 229 21.64 10.95 -11.83
N TYR A 230 22.83 10.54 -12.26
CA TYR A 230 24.08 11.29 -12.14
C TYR A 230 24.92 11.12 -13.41
N HIS A 231 25.74 12.10 -13.72
CA HIS A 231 26.60 12.09 -14.91
C HIS A 231 28.06 11.92 -14.50
N ILE A 232 28.77 11.10 -15.26
CA ILE A 232 30.23 11.02 -15.24
C ILE A 232 30.77 11.19 -16.65
N ASN A 233 31.99 11.70 -16.74
CA ASN A 233 32.74 11.83 -17.99
C ASN A 233 33.91 10.84 -17.99
N ILE A 234 34.06 10.07 -19.03
CA ILE A 234 35.20 9.13 -19.19
C ILE A 234 36.03 9.56 -20.38
N THR A 235 37.36 9.62 -20.17
CA THR A 235 38.38 9.81 -21.20
C THR A 235 39.37 8.65 -21.10
N ILE A 236 39.75 8.07 -22.24
CA ILE A 236 40.74 6.99 -22.33
C ILE A 236 41.86 7.43 -23.27
N ASN A 237 42.98 7.78 -22.68
CA ASN A 237 44.15 8.24 -23.42
C ASN A 237 45.13 7.11 -23.68
N ASP A 238 45.94 7.28 -24.72
CA ASP A 238 47.10 6.41 -24.93
C ASP A 238 48.12 6.57 -23.78
N HIS A 239 48.82 5.50 -23.49
CA HIS A 239 49.92 5.54 -22.51
C HIS A 239 51.20 5.94 -23.21
N ALA A 240 51.90 6.90 -22.63
CA ALA A 240 53.21 7.27 -23.15
C ALA A 240 54.15 6.04 -23.17
N PRO A 241 54.83 5.75 -24.29
CA PRO A 241 55.74 4.63 -24.33
C PRO A 241 56.81 4.75 -23.24
N ALA A 242 57.14 3.65 -22.60
CA ALA A 242 58.26 3.61 -21.65
C ALA A 242 59.52 4.12 -22.29
N PRO A 243 60.38 4.86 -21.60
CA PRO A 243 61.65 5.30 -22.14
C PRO A 243 62.49 4.11 -22.58
N ILE A 244 62.85 4.07 -23.84
CA ILE A 244 63.75 3.07 -24.38
C ILE A 244 65.14 3.42 -23.93
N ASN A 245 65.65 2.70 -22.90
CA ASN A 245 67.07 2.75 -22.53
C ASN A 245 67.85 1.85 -23.50
N TYR A 246 68.47 2.43 -24.54
CA TYR A 246 69.54 1.76 -25.24
C TYR A 246 70.75 1.68 -24.30
N PHE A 247 70.97 0.51 -23.71
CA PHE A 247 72.32 0.24 -23.22
C PHE A 247 73.21 0.15 -24.44
N GLY A 248 73.76 1.31 -24.79
CA GLY A 248 74.70 1.40 -25.91
C GLY A 248 75.99 0.77 -25.57
N ASP A 249 76.28 -0.36 -26.23
CA ASP A 249 77.63 -0.73 -26.44
C ASP A 249 77.91 -0.69 -27.93
N ASN A 250 78.73 0.28 -28.26
CA ASN A 250 79.62 0.36 -29.44
C ASN A 250 79.25 -0.54 -30.61
N ILE A 251 78.51 0.04 -31.57
CA ILE A 251 78.61 -0.44 -32.95
C ILE A 251 79.90 0.17 -33.53
N THR A 252 80.98 -0.58 -33.48
CA THR A 252 82.20 -0.35 -34.30
C THR A 252 82.06 -1.07 -35.60
#